data_89b653cc3bc721d411121aef8a8562ae
#
_entry.id   89b653cc3bc721d411121aef8a8562ae
#
_cell.length_a   1.000
_cell.length_b   1.000
_cell.length_c   1.000
_cell.angle_alpha   90.00
_cell.angle_beta   90.00
_cell.angle_gamma   90.00
#
_symmetry.space_group_name_H-M   'P 1'
#
loop_
_entity.id
_entity.type
_entity.pdbx_description
1 polymer ?
#
loop_
_entity_poly.entity_id
_entity_poly.type
_entity_poly.pdbx_seq_one_letter_code
_entity_poly.pdbx_strand_id
1 'polypeptide(L)'
;MTPEDQEETQPLLGPPGGSAPLSRRVFLAAFAAALGPLSFGFALGYSSPAIPSLRRAASPALRLDDAAASWFGAIVTLGAAAGGVLGGWLVDRAGRKLSLLLCTVPFVVGFAVITAAQNVWMLLGGRLLTGLACGIASLVAPVYISEISYPSVRGLLGSCVQLMVVIGILLAYLAGWVLEWRWLAVLGCVPASFMMLLMCYMPETPRFLLTRQRRQEATAAMQFLWGSEQVWEEPPVGAEHQGFHLAQLRHPGIYKPFIIGISLMAFQQLSGINAVMFYAETIFEEAKFKDSSLASVIVGVIQVLFTAMAALIMDRAGRRLLLTLSGVVMVFSTSAFGAYFKLTQGGPSNSSHVDLLTPLSMEPASTSVGLAWLAVGSMCLFIAGFAVGWGPIPWLLMSEIFPLHVKGMATGVCVLTNWFMAFLVTKEFSSVMNQLPWLKMEEGDGSFPLRLWEHRFILTSCYFHTDDLTQTWILPQGLPG
;
A
#
# COMPACT_ATOMS: atom_id res chain seq x y z
N MET A 1 -3.09 -28.24 -64.14
CA MET A 1 -3.65 -27.17 -63.30
C MET A 1 -4.84 -27.75 -62.61
N THR A 2 -4.61 -28.25 -61.43
CA THR A 2 -5.61 -28.86 -60.53
C THR A 2 -6.19 -27.76 -59.64
N PRO A 3 -7.49 -27.77 -59.34
CA PRO A 3 -8.15 -26.74 -58.58
C PRO A 3 -8.10 -27.06 -57.05
N GLU A 4 -6.88 -27.02 -56.47
CA GLU A 4 -6.67 -27.36 -55.05
C GLU A 4 -5.81 -26.35 -54.27
N ASP A 5 -5.66 -25.11 -54.72
CA ASP A 5 -4.88 -24.10 -54.03
C ASP A 5 -5.69 -22.80 -53.82
N GLN A 6 -6.93 -22.92 -53.34
CA GLN A 6 -7.65 -21.81 -52.70
C GLN A 6 -7.89 -22.18 -51.22
N GLU A 7 -6.82 -22.26 -50.47
CA GLU A 7 -6.90 -22.16 -49.02
C GLU A 7 -7.25 -20.72 -48.70
N GLU A 8 -8.57 -20.52 -48.47
CA GLU A 8 -9.14 -19.28 -48.00
C GLU A 8 -8.43 -18.89 -46.72
N THR A 9 -7.56 -17.90 -46.82
CA THR A 9 -7.09 -17.13 -45.66
C THR A 9 -8.31 -16.41 -45.09
N GLN A 10 -9.09 -17.09 -44.25
CA GLN A 10 -10.07 -16.44 -43.43
C GLN A 10 -9.34 -15.43 -42.51
N PRO A 11 -9.76 -14.16 -42.53
CA PRO A 11 -9.19 -13.19 -41.61
C PRO A 11 -9.46 -13.63 -40.16
N LEU A 12 -8.38 -13.81 -39.39
CA LEU A 12 -8.39 -14.15 -37.96
C LEU A 12 -9.04 -13.08 -37.05
N LEU A 13 -9.65 -12.06 -37.64
CA LEU A 13 -10.46 -11.07 -36.98
C LEU A 13 -11.93 -11.31 -37.41
N GLY A 14 -12.63 -12.06 -36.61
CA GLY A 14 -14.10 -12.06 -36.64
C GLY A 14 -14.58 -10.62 -36.51
N PRO A 15 -15.76 -10.26 -37.08
CA PRO A 15 -16.31 -8.90 -37.00
C PRO A 15 -16.31 -8.46 -35.53
N PRO A 16 -16.16 -7.14 -35.21
CA PRO A 16 -16.22 -6.65 -33.86
C PRO A 16 -17.63 -6.98 -33.33
N GLY A 17 -17.74 -8.12 -32.71
CA GLY A 17 -18.95 -8.59 -32.08
C GLY A 17 -19.35 -7.58 -31.02
N GLY A 18 -20.60 -7.14 -31.10
CA GLY A 18 -21.17 -6.20 -30.15
C GLY A 18 -20.75 -6.56 -28.72
N SER A 19 -20.35 -5.57 -27.96
CA SER A 19 -19.90 -5.69 -26.58
C SER A 19 -20.92 -6.53 -25.79
N ALA A 20 -20.59 -7.79 -25.50
CA ALA A 20 -21.42 -8.61 -24.62
C ALA A 20 -21.62 -7.82 -23.31
N PRO A 21 -22.83 -7.74 -22.78
CA PRO A 21 -23.11 -6.97 -21.58
C PRO A 21 -22.22 -7.46 -20.45
N LEU A 22 -21.44 -6.54 -19.85
CA LEU A 22 -20.54 -6.84 -18.72
C LEU A 22 -21.34 -7.55 -17.61
N SER A 23 -20.96 -8.76 -17.28
CA SER A 23 -21.65 -9.56 -16.25
C SER A 23 -21.49 -8.92 -14.87
N ARG A 24 -22.59 -8.66 -14.19
CA ARG A 24 -22.61 -8.17 -12.79
C ARG A 24 -21.88 -9.11 -11.83
N ARG A 25 -21.79 -10.40 -12.18
CA ARG A 25 -21.13 -11.41 -11.34
C ARG A 25 -19.62 -11.22 -11.26
N VAL A 26 -18.96 -10.71 -12.31
CA VAL A 26 -17.54 -10.36 -12.28
C VAL A 26 -17.28 -9.23 -11.28
N PHE A 27 -18.14 -8.20 -11.28
CA PHE A 27 -18.02 -7.10 -10.33
C PHE A 27 -18.27 -7.54 -8.89
N LEU A 28 -19.22 -8.44 -8.68
CA LEU A 28 -19.46 -9.02 -7.36
C LEU A 28 -18.27 -9.86 -6.88
N ALA A 29 -17.69 -10.68 -7.74
CA ALA A 29 -16.49 -11.47 -7.41
C ALA A 29 -15.27 -10.57 -7.16
N ALA A 30 -15.10 -9.54 -7.96
CA ALA A 30 -14.04 -8.54 -7.75
C ALA A 30 -14.23 -7.79 -6.43
N PHE A 31 -15.46 -7.40 -6.09
CA PHE A 31 -15.77 -6.75 -4.81
C PHE A 31 -15.50 -7.69 -3.63
N ALA A 32 -15.90 -8.95 -3.72
CA ALA A 32 -15.66 -9.96 -2.68
C ALA A 32 -14.15 -10.13 -2.42
N ALA A 33 -13.33 -10.21 -3.47
CA ALA A 33 -11.87 -10.29 -3.36
C ALA A 33 -11.25 -8.97 -2.84
N ALA A 34 -11.82 -7.82 -3.22
CA ALA A 34 -11.35 -6.50 -2.82
C ALA A 34 -11.56 -6.19 -1.31
N LEU A 35 -12.38 -6.95 -0.61
CA LEU A 35 -12.50 -6.90 0.86
C LEU A 35 -11.20 -7.35 1.56
N GLY A 36 -10.35 -8.15 0.91
CA GLY A 36 -9.00 -8.47 1.39
C GLY A 36 -8.12 -7.21 1.49
N PRO A 37 -7.91 -6.48 0.39
CA PRO A 37 -7.29 -5.16 0.40
C PRO A 37 -7.90 -4.18 1.40
N LEU A 38 -9.21 -4.16 1.57
CA LEU A 38 -9.88 -3.31 2.58
C LEU A 38 -9.48 -3.72 4.00
N SER A 39 -9.49 -5.02 4.31
CA SER A 39 -9.05 -5.55 5.61
C SER A 39 -7.57 -5.26 5.86
N PHE A 40 -6.75 -5.36 4.82
CA PHE A 40 -5.34 -4.99 4.84
C PHE A 40 -5.15 -3.51 5.18
N GLY A 41 -5.86 -2.61 4.48
CA GLY A 41 -5.82 -1.18 4.76
C GLY A 41 -6.28 -0.85 6.19
N PHE A 42 -7.34 -1.49 6.66
CA PHE A 42 -7.82 -1.34 8.04
C PHE A 42 -6.75 -1.77 9.06
N ALA A 43 -6.06 -2.88 8.83
CA ALA A 43 -5.00 -3.36 9.71
C ALA A 43 -3.78 -2.41 9.75
N LEU A 44 -3.45 -1.75 8.63
CA LEU A 44 -2.42 -0.71 8.60
C LEU A 44 -2.86 0.54 9.36
N GLY A 45 -4.05 1.05 9.05
CA GLY A 45 -4.62 2.26 9.67
C GLY A 45 -4.89 2.11 11.16
N TYR A 46 -5.12 0.88 11.63
CA TYR A 46 -5.36 0.56 13.05
C TYR A 46 -4.25 1.10 13.98
N SER A 47 -3.01 1.14 13.53
CA SER A 47 -1.87 1.59 14.36
C SER A 47 -2.01 3.03 14.83
N SER A 48 -2.51 3.92 13.97
CA SER A 48 -2.59 5.36 14.25
C SER A 48 -3.43 5.69 15.48
N PRO A 49 -4.70 5.29 15.58
CA PRO A 49 -5.52 5.54 16.78
C PRO A 49 -5.20 4.60 17.94
N ALA A 50 -4.68 3.39 17.68
CA ALA A 50 -4.39 2.41 18.71
C ALA A 50 -3.18 2.79 19.58
N ILE A 51 -2.11 3.34 19.00
CA ILE A 51 -0.88 3.69 19.74
C ILE A 51 -1.15 4.73 20.83
N PRO A 52 -1.76 5.90 20.55
CA PRO A 52 -2.10 6.87 21.58
C PRO A 52 -3.06 6.32 22.66
N SER A 53 -4.03 5.50 22.24
CA SER A 53 -4.98 4.86 23.15
C SER A 53 -4.29 3.87 24.10
N LEU A 54 -3.34 3.06 23.61
CA LEU A 54 -2.57 2.11 24.41
C LEU A 54 -1.53 2.80 25.31
N ARG A 55 -0.96 3.92 24.91
CA ARG A 55 -0.07 4.73 25.78
C ARG A 55 -0.81 5.28 27.00
N ARG A 56 -2.11 5.55 26.86
CA ARG A 56 -3.01 6.04 27.93
C ARG A 56 -3.72 4.91 28.66
N ALA A 57 -3.42 3.63 28.35
CA ALA A 57 -4.08 2.49 28.97
C ALA A 57 -3.90 2.49 30.51
N ALA A 58 -4.98 2.18 31.23
CA ALA A 58 -4.99 2.14 32.69
C ALA A 58 -4.13 0.99 33.25
N SER A 59 -4.05 -0.14 32.54
CA SER A 59 -3.24 -1.31 32.94
C SER A 59 -1.76 -1.10 32.58
N PRO A 60 -0.84 -1.14 33.55
CA PRO A 60 0.61 -1.03 33.28
C PRO A 60 1.13 -2.11 32.33
N ALA A 61 0.53 -3.31 32.35
CA ALA A 61 0.94 -4.44 31.50
C ALA A 61 0.60 -4.22 30.00
N LEU A 62 -0.30 -3.30 29.70
CA LEU A 62 -0.73 -2.97 28.33
C LEU A 62 -0.18 -1.63 27.84
N ARG A 63 0.38 -0.83 28.75
CA ARG A 63 0.89 0.51 28.41
C ARG A 63 2.13 0.35 27.52
N LEU A 64 2.08 0.94 26.33
CA LEU A 64 3.20 0.98 25.41
C LEU A 64 4.19 2.07 25.83
N ASP A 65 5.43 1.66 26.09
CA ASP A 65 6.59 2.56 26.07
C ASP A 65 7.01 2.87 24.61
N ASP A 66 7.96 3.76 24.43
CA ASP A 66 8.39 4.16 23.08
C ASP A 66 8.95 2.99 22.27
N ALA A 67 9.69 2.08 22.93
CA ALA A 67 10.22 0.89 22.26
C ALA A 67 9.09 -0.07 21.84
N ALA A 68 8.14 -0.34 22.74
CA ALA A 68 7.00 -1.20 22.43
C ALA A 68 6.08 -0.58 21.37
N ALA A 69 5.87 0.74 21.39
CA ALA A 69 5.09 1.45 20.35
C ALA A 69 5.77 1.34 18.98
N SER A 70 7.10 1.47 18.92
CA SER A 70 7.88 1.27 17.70
C SER A 70 7.72 -0.16 17.14
N TRP A 71 7.78 -1.17 18.01
CA TRP A 71 7.55 -2.55 17.61
C TRP A 71 6.09 -2.80 17.20
N PHE A 72 5.12 -2.23 17.91
CA PHE A 72 3.70 -2.37 17.59
C PHE A 72 3.36 -1.83 16.20
N GLY A 73 3.92 -0.68 15.81
CA GLY A 73 3.76 -0.14 14.47
C GLY A 73 4.46 -0.95 13.40
N ALA A 74 5.70 -1.41 13.68
CA ALA A 74 6.55 -2.03 12.66
C ALA A 74 6.28 -3.52 12.44
N ILE A 75 5.88 -4.29 13.47
CA ILE A 75 5.80 -5.76 13.39
C ILE A 75 4.78 -6.27 12.37
N VAL A 76 3.75 -5.48 12.07
CA VAL A 76 2.76 -5.80 11.04
C VAL A 76 3.40 -5.88 9.65
N THR A 77 4.37 -5.03 9.35
CA THR A 77 5.07 -5.05 8.06
C THR A 77 6.03 -6.22 7.95
N LEU A 78 6.63 -6.64 9.07
CA LEU A 78 7.43 -7.88 9.12
C LEU A 78 6.54 -9.12 8.90
N GLY A 79 5.36 -9.15 9.52
CA GLY A 79 4.35 -10.18 9.25
C GLY A 79 3.94 -10.19 7.78
N ALA A 80 3.75 -9.01 7.17
CA ALA A 80 3.38 -8.89 5.77
C ALA A 80 4.49 -9.37 4.81
N ALA A 81 5.76 -9.17 5.16
CA ALA A 81 6.88 -9.74 4.40
C ALA A 81 6.82 -11.28 4.39
N ALA A 82 6.63 -11.90 5.55
CA ALA A 82 6.45 -13.35 5.66
C ALA A 82 5.17 -13.82 4.93
N GLY A 83 4.08 -13.08 5.07
CA GLY A 83 2.80 -13.32 4.42
C GLY A 83 2.87 -13.23 2.89
N GLY A 84 3.68 -12.34 2.35
CA GLY A 84 3.91 -12.24 0.91
C GLY A 84 4.56 -13.48 0.33
N VAL A 85 5.58 -14.01 1.02
CA VAL A 85 6.25 -15.27 0.62
C VAL A 85 5.27 -16.46 0.71
N LEU A 86 4.55 -16.56 1.84
CA LEU A 86 3.55 -17.61 2.04
C LEU A 86 2.41 -17.49 1.02
N GLY A 87 1.93 -16.27 0.73
CA GLY A 87 0.89 -16.00 -0.25
C GLY A 87 1.29 -16.42 -1.65
N GLY A 88 2.53 -16.16 -2.07
CA GLY A 88 3.07 -16.64 -3.33
C GLY A 88 3.01 -18.15 -3.45
N TRP A 89 3.47 -18.87 -2.42
CA TRP A 89 3.41 -20.32 -2.38
C TRP A 89 1.96 -20.85 -2.39
N LEU A 90 1.06 -20.21 -1.61
CA LEU A 90 -0.36 -20.60 -1.55
C LEU A 90 -1.07 -20.41 -2.90
N VAL A 91 -0.85 -19.29 -3.58
CA VAL A 91 -1.46 -19.01 -4.89
C VAL A 91 -1.13 -20.11 -5.90
N ASP A 92 0.11 -20.59 -5.91
CA ASP A 92 0.55 -21.62 -6.84
C ASP A 92 0.05 -23.01 -6.46
N ARG A 93 -0.07 -23.32 -5.16
CA ARG A 93 -0.46 -24.65 -4.69
C ARG A 93 -1.97 -24.81 -4.47
N ALA A 94 -2.57 -23.88 -3.75
CA ALA A 94 -3.96 -23.95 -3.29
C ALA A 94 -4.95 -23.24 -4.24
N GLY A 95 -4.45 -22.35 -5.10
CA GLY A 95 -5.29 -21.51 -5.94
C GLY A 95 -5.63 -20.17 -5.29
N ARG A 96 -6.30 -19.32 -6.03
CA ARG A 96 -6.54 -17.92 -5.65
C ARG A 96 -7.69 -17.81 -4.64
N LYS A 97 -8.80 -18.50 -4.90
CA LYS A 97 -9.96 -18.51 -3.99
C LYS A 97 -9.60 -19.07 -2.62
N LEU A 98 -8.98 -20.26 -2.57
CA LEU A 98 -8.65 -20.89 -1.31
C LEU A 98 -7.60 -20.09 -0.53
N SER A 99 -6.64 -19.46 -1.22
CA SER A 99 -5.67 -18.58 -0.59
C SER A 99 -6.32 -17.36 0.06
N LEU A 100 -7.33 -16.75 -0.59
CA LEU A 100 -8.13 -15.66 0.01
C LEU A 100 -8.94 -16.14 1.23
N LEU A 101 -9.54 -17.31 1.15
CA LEU A 101 -10.25 -17.89 2.30
C LEU A 101 -9.30 -18.18 3.46
N LEU A 102 -8.13 -18.75 3.18
CA LEU A 102 -7.12 -19.03 4.21
C LEU A 102 -6.55 -17.76 4.85
N CYS A 103 -6.43 -16.65 4.10
CA CYS A 103 -5.92 -15.41 4.67
C CYS A 103 -6.89 -14.77 5.68
N THR A 104 -8.18 -15.11 5.67
CA THR A 104 -9.14 -14.60 6.67
C THR A 104 -8.84 -15.13 8.06
N VAL A 105 -8.28 -16.34 8.17
CA VAL A 105 -7.98 -16.95 9.47
C VAL A 105 -6.97 -16.10 10.28
N PRO A 106 -5.78 -15.77 9.76
CA PRO A 106 -4.85 -14.93 10.52
C PRO A 106 -5.37 -13.49 10.72
N PHE A 107 -6.25 -12.95 9.87
CA PHE A 107 -6.93 -11.67 10.16
C PHE A 107 -7.81 -11.77 11.39
N VAL A 108 -8.74 -12.72 11.41
CA VAL A 108 -9.72 -12.86 12.49
C VAL A 108 -9.04 -13.26 13.79
N VAL A 109 -8.14 -14.25 13.74
CA VAL A 109 -7.38 -14.70 14.93
C VAL A 109 -6.49 -13.57 15.46
N GLY A 110 -5.79 -12.86 14.57
CA GLY A 110 -4.92 -11.74 14.96
C GLY A 110 -5.69 -10.63 15.67
N PHE A 111 -6.81 -10.18 15.12
CA PHE A 111 -7.65 -9.17 15.76
C PHE A 111 -8.33 -9.70 17.04
N ALA A 112 -8.72 -10.96 17.08
CA ALA A 112 -9.27 -11.57 18.30
C ALA A 112 -8.21 -11.62 19.43
N VAL A 113 -6.96 -11.96 19.11
CA VAL A 113 -5.85 -11.94 20.07
C VAL A 113 -5.58 -10.51 20.56
N ILE A 114 -5.61 -9.51 19.68
CA ILE A 114 -5.47 -8.10 20.08
C ILE A 114 -6.62 -7.71 21.02
N THR A 115 -7.86 -8.05 20.69
CA THR A 115 -9.03 -7.74 21.52
C THR A 115 -8.92 -8.35 22.91
N ALA A 116 -8.46 -9.60 23.00
CA ALA A 116 -8.30 -10.34 24.26
C ALA A 116 -6.98 -10.04 24.98
N ALA A 117 -6.13 -9.16 24.46
CA ALA A 117 -4.79 -8.94 24.97
C ALA A 117 -4.78 -8.45 26.42
N GLN A 118 -3.91 -9.06 27.23
CA GLN A 118 -3.66 -8.72 28.62
C GLN A 118 -2.22 -8.19 28.83
N ASN A 119 -1.34 -8.37 27.85
CA ASN A 119 0.04 -7.90 27.87
C ASN A 119 0.51 -7.47 26.48
N VAL A 120 1.65 -6.78 26.42
CA VAL A 120 2.23 -6.27 25.18
C VAL A 120 2.59 -7.40 24.20
N TRP A 121 3.02 -8.57 24.70
CA TRP A 121 3.40 -9.69 23.84
C TRP A 121 2.21 -10.25 23.05
N MET A 122 1.02 -10.29 23.65
CA MET A 122 -0.21 -10.66 22.94
C MET A 122 -0.57 -9.63 21.87
N LEU A 123 -0.41 -8.32 22.17
CA LEU A 123 -0.61 -7.26 21.17
C LEU A 123 0.32 -7.44 19.97
N LEU A 124 1.62 -7.66 20.22
CA LEU A 124 2.61 -7.88 19.17
C LEU A 124 2.34 -9.15 18.37
N GLY A 125 1.97 -10.26 19.04
CA GLY A 125 1.59 -11.51 18.39
C GLY A 125 0.38 -11.35 17.48
N GLY A 126 -0.67 -10.67 17.95
CA GLY A 126 -1.85 -10.36 17.14
C GLY A 126 -1.52 -9.46 15.94
N ARG A 127 -0.65 -8.45 16.10
CA ARG A 127 -0.16 -7.60 15.01
C ARG A 127 0.66 -8.38 13.99
N LEU A 128 1.49 -9.31 14.42
CA LEU A 128 2.24 -10.20 13.52
C LEU A 128 1.30 -11.06 12.67
N LEU A 129 0.25 -11.64 13.29
CA LEU A 129 -0.75 -12.45 12.58
C LEU A 129 -1.57 -11.61 11.59
N THR A 130 -2.04 -10.43 11.99
CA THR A 130 -2.72 -9.52 11.05
C THR A 130 -1.80 -9.09 9.92
N GLY A 131 -0.50 -8.88 10.19
CA GLY A 131 0.51 -8.62 9.17
C GLY A 131 0.66 -9.77 8.18
N LEU A 132 0.75 -11.00 8.66
CA LEU A 132 0.80 -12.21 7.82
C LEU A 132 -0.38 -12.24 6.84
N ALA A 133 -1.60 -11.98 7.34
CA ALA A 133 -2.79 -11.89 6.52
C ALA A 133 -2.70 -10.75 5.49
N CYS A 134 -2.20 -9.57 5.89
CA CYS A 134 -1.98 -8.44 4.99
C CYS A 134 -1.07 -8.80 3.81
N GLY A 135 0.03 -9.52 4.09
CA GLY A 135 0.96 -9.96 3.05
C GLY A 135 0.31 -10.93 2.06
N ILE A 136 -0.46 -11.90 2.54
CA ILE A 136 -1.20 -12.83 1.68
C ILE A 136 -2.23 -12.07 0.83
N ALA A 137 -3.06 -11.22 1.45
CA ALA A 137 -4.10 -10.48 0.77
C ALA A 137 -3.55 -9.52 -0.29
N SER A 138 -2.43 -8.83 0.00
CA SER A 138 -1.80 -7.87 -0.92
C SER A 138 -1.32 -8.51 -2.23
N LEU A 139 -0.97 -9.80 -2.19
CA LEU A 139 -0.54 -10.55 -3.36
C LEU A 139 -1.70 -11.26 -4.05
N VAL A 140 -2.56 -11.95 -3.31
CA VAL A 140 -3.57 -12.85 -3.85
C VAL A 140 -4.75 -12.10 -4.48
N ALA A 141 -5.25 -11.04 -3.82
CA ALA A 141 -6.43 -10.31 -4.27
C ALA A 141 -6.25 -9.65 -5.65
N PRO A 142 -5.14 -8.92 -5.92
CA PRO A 142 -4.89 -8.38 -7.26
C PRO A 142 -4.81 -9.46 -8.34
N VAL A 143 -4.20 -10.61 -8.02
CA VAL A 143 -4.09 -11.75 -8.96
C VAL A 143 -5.48 -12.30 -9.27
N TYR A 144 -6.31 -12.58 -8.26
CA TYR A 144 -7.68 -13.05 -8.45
C TYR A 144 -8.49 -12.08 -9.32
N ILE A 145 -8.48 -10.78 -8.97
CA ILE A 145 -9.22 -9.73 -9.68
C ILE A 145 -8.76 -9.62 -11.14
N SER A 146 -7.45 -9.66 -11.39
CA SER A 146 -6.91 -9.54 -12.75
C SER A 146 -7.27 -10.74 -13.64
N GLU A 147 -7.35 -11.94 -13.07
CA GLU A 147 -7.67 -13.18 -13.78
C GLU A 147 -9.17 -13.34 -14.11
N ILE A 148 -10.05 -12.76 -13.31
CA ILE A 148 -11.51 -12.79 -13.57
C ILE A 148 -12.00 -11.62 -14.42
N SER A 149 -11.18 -10.57 -14.57
CA SER A 149 -11.57 -9.30 -15.21
C SER A 149 -11.56 -9.39 -16.73
N TYR A 150 -12.55 -8.76 -17.37
CA TYR A 150 -12.51 -8.51 -18.80
C TYR A 150 -11.33 -7.58 -19.15
N PRO A 151 -10.70 -7.73 -20.32
CA PRO A 151 -9.61 -6.85 -20.75
C PRO A 151 -9.98 -5.36 -20.71
N SER A 152 -11.22 -5.03 -21.07
CA SER A 152 -11.73 -3.65 -21.11
C SER A 152 -11.85 -2.96 -19.74
N VAL A 153 -12.02 -3.72 -18.64
CA VAL A 153 -12.20 -3.19 -17.28
C VAL A 153 -11.09 -3.59 -16.33
N ARG A 154 -10.08 -4.33 -16.80
CA ARG A 154 -8.98 -4.82 -15.97
C ARG A 154 -8.19 -3.70 -15.29
N GLY A 155 -7.93 -2.61 -16.00
CA GLY A 155 -7.25 -1.43 -15.44
C GLY A 155 -8.06 -0.79 -14.32
N LEU A 156 -9.37 -0.60 -14.53
CA LEU A 156 -10.27 -0.05 -13.52
C LEU A 156 -10.35 -0.94 -12.28
N LEU A 157 -10.56 -2.24 -12.44
CA LEU A 157 -10.67 -3.18 -11.33
C LEU A 157 -9.33 -3.34 -10.59
N GLY A 158 -8.20 -3.29 -11.31
CA GLY A 158 -6.86 -3.26 -10.71
C GLY A 158 -6.64 -2.01 -9.83
N SER A 159 -7.10 -0.86 -10.29
CA SER A 159 -7.04 0.39 -9.52
C SER A 159 -7.95 0.36 -8.28
N CYS A 160 -9.08 -0.37 -8.35
CA CYS A 160 -9.97 -0.55 -7.20
C CYS A 160 -9.28 -1.28 -6.03
N VAL A 161 -8.27 -2.10 -6.28
CA VAL A 161 -7.49 -2.76 -5.20
C VAL A 161 -6.86 -1.72 -4.29
N GLN A 162 -6.12 -0.76 -4.87
CA GLN A 162 -5.48 0.31 -4.11
C GLN A 162 -6.52 1.23 -3.45
N LEU A 163 -7.61 1.51 -4.13
CA LEU A 163 -8.70 2.31 -3.57
C LEU A 163 -9.31 1.65 -2.33
N MET A 164 -9.51 0.33 -2.35
CA MET A 164 -10.03 -0.40 -1.20
C MET A 164 -9.05 -0.41 -0.02
N VAL A 165 -7.74 -0.44 -0.27
CA VAL A 165 -6.73 -0.30 0.80
C VAL A 165 -6.87 1.05 1.49
N VAL A 166 -6.92 2.14 0.74
CA VAL A 166 -7.02 3.49 1.35
C VAL A 166 -8.37 3.76 2.01
N ILE A 167 -9.46 3.17 1.49
CA ILE A 167 -10.76 3.18 2.17
C ILE A 167 -10.67 2.43 3.51
N GLY A 168 -9.98 1.30 3.55
CA GLY A 168 -9.74 0.56 4.80
C GLY A 168 -8.99 1.38 5.84
N ILE A 169 -7.96 2.11 5.43
CA ILE A 169 -7.21 3.04 6.30
C ILE A 169 -8.15 4.14 6.85
N LEU A 170 -8.93 4.77 5.97
CA LEU A 170 -9.90 5.80 6.37
C LEU A 170 -10.94 5.26 7.36
N LEU A 171 -11.46 4.07 7.13
CA LEU A 171 -12.41 3.43 8.06
C LEU A 171 -11.78 3.19 9.44
N ALA A 172 -10.51 2.80 9.49
CA ALA A 172 -9.79 2.65 10.75
C ALA A 172 -9.62 3.99 11.48
N TYR A 173 -9.34 5.07 10.77
CA TYR A 173 -9.22 6.41 11.36
C TYR A 173 -10.57 6.95 11.85
N LEU A 174 -11.64 6.81 11.04
CA LEU A 174 -12.99 7.21 11.42
C LEU A 174 -13.49 6.43 12.64
N ALA A 175 -13.30 5.12 12.65
CA ALA A 175 -13.71 4.30 13.77
C ALA A 175 -12.85 4.57 15.02
N GLY A 176 -11.55 4.79 14.84
CA GLY A 176 -10.62 5.11 15.93
C GLY A 176 -10.86 6.48 16.58
N TRP A 177 -11.53 7.39 15.89
CA TRP A 177 -11.98 8.67 16.47
C TRP A 177 -13.01 8.49 17.58
N VAL A 178 -13.85 7.42 17.49
CA VAL A 178 -14.95 7.17 18.42
C VAL A 178 -14.69 5.96 19.31
N LEU A 179 -14.01 4.95 18.80
CA LEU A 179 -13.82 3.65 19.45
C LEU A 179 -12.44 3.55 20.11
N GLU A 180 -12.41 2.93 21.28
CA GLU A 180 -11.16 2.51 21.90
C GLU A 180 -10.49 1.37 21.11
N TRP A 181 -9.20 1.19 21.30
CA TRP A 181 -8.38 0.19 20.59
C TRP A 181 -8.94 -1.24 20.58
N ARG A 182 -9.63 -1.68 21.66
CA ARG A 182 -10.26 -3.01 21.73
C ARG A 182 -11.45 -3.15 20.79
N TRP A 183 -12.38 -2.18 20.83
CA TRP A 183 -13.54 -2.19 19.95
C TRP A 183 -13.16 -1.96 18.50
N LEU A 184 -12.13 -1.19 18.27
CA LEU A 184 -11.55 -1.00 16.95
C LEU A 184 -10.98 -2.33 16.39
N ALA A 185 -10.34 -3.15 17.25
CA ALA A 185 -9.87 -4.47 16.86
C ALA A 185 -11.03 -5.45 16.53
N VAL A 186 -12.11 -5.40 17.31
CA VAL A 186 -13.35 -6.17 17.00
C VAL A 186 -13.91 -5.77 15.63
N LEU A 187 -13.97 -4.48 15.34
CA LEU A 187 -14.42 -3.98 14.04
C LEU A 187 -13.52 -4.47 12.89
N GLY A 188 -12.22 -4.62 13.14
CA GLY A 188 -11.26 -5.15 12.17
C GLY A 188 -11.53 -6.59 11.73
N CYS A 189 -12.24 -7.39 12.53
CA CYS A 189 -12.68 -8.73 12.15
C CYS A 189 -13.79 -8.71 11.08
N VAL A 190 -14.59 -7.64 11.01
CA VAL A 190 -15.81 -7.59 10.21
C VAL A 190 -15.52 -7.71 8.70
N PRO A 191 -14.65 -6.88 8.09
CA PRO A 191 -14.43 -6.96 6.64
C PRO A 191 -13.80 -8.30 6.22
N ALA A 192 -12.90 -8.86 7.03
CA ALA A 192 -12.29 -10.16 6.77
C ALA A 192 -13.35 -11.30 6.84
N SER A 193 -14.22 -11.29 7.84
CA SER A 193 -15.31 -12.27 7.96
C SER A 193 -16.31 -12.14 6.81
N PHE A 194 -16.61 -10.92 6.38
CA PHE A 194 -17.49 -10.68 5.25
C PHE A 194 -16.87 -11.14 3.93
N MET A 195 -15.55 -10.94 3.75
CA MET A 195 -14.80 -11.51 2.63
C MET A 195 -14.93 -13.02 2.60
N MET A 196 -14.74 -13.70 3.73
CA MET A 196 -14.88 -15.15 3.82
C MET A 196 -16.27 -15.61 3.36
N LEU A 197 -17.30 -14.96 3.87
CA LEU A 197 -18.69 -15.29 3.52
C LEU A 197 -18.94 -15.17 2.01
N LEU A 198 -18.56 -14.04 1.40
CA LEU A 198 -18.78 -13.83 -0.03
C LEU A 198 -17.91 -14.73 -0.89
N MET A 199 -16.63 -14.93 -0.53
CA MET A 199 -15.72 -15.78 -1.30
C MET A 199 -16.11 -17.27 -1.29
N CYS A 200 -16.84 -17.75 -0.29
CA CYS A 200 -17.38 -19.12 -0.33
C CYS A 200 -18.27 -19.36 -1.54
N TYR A 201 -19.05 -18.36 -1.96
CA TYR A 201 -19.97 -18.45 -3.10
C TYR A 201 -19.31 -18.12 -4.46
N MET A 202 -18.12 -17.56 -4.47
CA MET A 202 -17.40 -17.21 -5.71
C MET A 202 -16.66 -18.42 -6.26
N PRO A 203 -16.50 -18.54 -7.60
CA PRO A 203 -15.70 -19.60 -8.20
C PRO A 203 -14.19 -19.37 -8.04
N GLU A 204 -13.42 -20.42 -8.25
CA GLU A 204 -11.97 -20.28 -8.47
C GLU A 204 -11.72 -19.66 -9.85
N THR A 205 -10.52 -19.08 -10.06
CA THR A 205 -10.20 -18.46 -11.34
C THR A 205 -10.10 -19.50 -12.45
N PRO A 206 -10.73 -19.26 -13.62
CA PRO A 206 -10.68 -20.19 -14.75
C PRO A 206 -9.25 -20.52 -15.18
N ARG A 207 -8.37 -19.52 -15.14
CA ARG A 207 -6.95 -19.69 -15.51
C ARG A 207 -6.24 -20.74 -14.64
N PHE A 208 -6.44 -20.68 -13.31
CA PHE A 208 -5.86 -21.66 -12.39
C PHE A 208 -6.43 -23.06 -12.62
N LEU A 209 -7.74 -23.15 -12.83
CA LEU A 209 -8.39 -24.44 -13.08
C LEU A 209 -7.90 -25.10 -14.37
N LEU A 210 -7.68 -24.33 -15.43
CA LEU A 210 -7.10 -24.80 -16.69
C LEU A 210 -5.65 -25.29 -16.52
N THR A 211 -4.83 -24.55 -15.78
CA THR A 211 -3.44 -24.96 -15.46
C THR A 211 -3.41 -26.29 -14.69
N ARG A 212 -4.45 -26.57 -13.90
CA ARG A 212 -4.62 -27.83 -13.17
C ARG A 212 -5.38 -28.92 -13.96
N GLN A 213 -5.64 -28.68 -15.25
CA GLN A 213 -6.38 -29.59 -16.16
C GLN A 213 -7.82 -29.91 -15.69
N ARG A 214 -8.42 -29.10 -14.82
CA ARG A 214 -9.80 -29.23 -14.32
C ARG A 214 -10.77 -28.51 -15.26
N ARG A 215 -10.87 -28.98 -16.52
CA ARG A 215 -11.61 -28.30 -17.59
C ARG A 215 -13.09 -28.10 -17.29
N GLN A 216 -13.76 -29.10 -16.73
CA GLN A 216 -15.21 -29.00 -16.40
C GLN A 216 -15.49 -27.86 -15.40
N GLU A 217 -14.68 -27.76 -14.36
CA GLU A 217 -14.81 -26.70 -13.37
C GLU A 217 -14.44 -25.32 -13.93
N ALA A 218 -13.44 -25.29 -14.81
CA ALA A 218 -13.07 -24.06 -15.52
C ALA A 218 -14.23 -23.54 -16.38
N THR A 219 -14.89 -24.43 -17.14
CA THR A 219 -16.06 -24.07 -17.94
C THR A 219 -17.21 -23.59 -17.06
N ALA A 220 -17.49 -24.25 -15.94
CA ALA A 220 -18.50 -23.81 -14.97
C ALA A 220 -18.18 -22.44 -14.38
N ALA A 221 -16.89 -22.17 -14.05
CA ALA A 221 -16.45 -20.88 -13.55
C ALA A 221 -16.59 -19.78 -14.62
N MET A 222 -16.22 -20.04 -15.88
CA MET A 222 -16.41 -19.12 -17.00
C MET A 222 -17.89 -18.80 -17.22
N GLN A 223 -18.75 -19.81 -17.21
CA GLN A 223 -20.18 -19.63 -17.36
C GLN A 223 -20.78 -18.83 -16.19
N PHE A 224 -20.31 -19.07 -14.96
CA PHE A 224 -20.74 -18.28 -13.81
C PHE A 224 -20.33 -16.83 -13.93
N LEU A 225 -19.07 -16.56 -14.26
CA LEU A 225 -18.51 -15.20 -14.31
C LEU A 225 -18.97 -14.42 -15.53
N TRP A 226 -18.86 -15.02 -16.71
CA TRP A 226 -19.03 -14.30 -17.98
C TRP A 226 -20.31 -14.67 -18.74
N GLY A 227 -20.98 -15.73 -18.35
CA GLY A 227 -22.23 -16.15 -18.99
C GLY A 227 -22.07 -16.75 -20.40
N SER A 228 -20.85 -17.01 -20.83
CA SER A 228 -20.53 -17.61 -22.12
C SER A 228 -19.37 -18.59 -22.01
N GLU A 229 -19.40 -19.64 -22.84
CA GLU A 229 -18.33 -20.62 -23.00
C GLU A 229 -17.20 -20.12 -23.92
N GLN A 230 -16.98 -18.81 -24.06
CA GLN A 230 -15.91 -18.32 -24.91
C GLN A 230 -14.59 -18.93 -24.43
N VAL A 231 -14.12 -19.87 -25.22
CA VAL A 231 -12.79 -20.47 -25.10
C VAL A 231 -11.79 -19.33 -25.28
N TRP A 232 -11.21 -18.90 -24.20
CA TRP A 232 -9.98 -18.11 -24.29
C TRP A 232 -8.96 -19.06 -24.90
N GLU A 233 -8.35 -18.63 -26.01
CA GLU A 233 -7.21 -19.34 -26.58
C GLU A 233 -6.25 -19.68 -25.46
N GLU A 234 -6.03 -20.96 -25.22
CA GLU A 234 -5.07 -21.44 -24.25
C GLU A 234 -3.71 -20.83 -24.61
N PRO A 235 -3.06 -20.11 -23.70
CA PRO A 235 -1.65 -19.85 -23.91
C PRO A 235 -0.97 -21.20 -24.13
N PRO A 236 -0.08 -21.34 -25.12
CA PRO A 236 0.50 -22.62 -25.51
C PRO A 236 0.99 -23.35 -24.25
N VAL A 237 0.53 -24.59 -24.08
CA VAL A 237 0.81 -25.49 -22.95
C VAL A 237 2.29 -25.87 -22.89
N GLY A 238 3.17 -24.94 -22.81
CA GLY A 238 4.62 -25.15 -22.80
C GLY A 238 5.41 -23.97 -22.23
N ALA A 239 4.80 -22.80 -22.15
CA ALA A 239 5.54 -21.60 -21.75
C ALA A 239 5.71 -21.42 -20.23
N GLU A 240 4.93 -22.14 -19.41
CA GLU A 240 4.94 -21.95 -17.95
C GLU A 240 5.76 -23.00 -17.16
N HIS A 241 6.34 -24.01 -17.80
CA HIS A 241 7.04 -25.09 -17.11
C HIS A 241 8.56 -25.02 -17.19
N GLN A 242 9.13 -23.98 -17.76
CA GLN A 242 10.56 -23.76 -17.57
C GLN A 242 10.77 -23.18 -16.18
N GLY A 243 11.15 -24.06 -15.24
CA GLY A 243 11.52 -23.64 -13.90
C GLY A 243 12.54 -22.49 -13.95
N PHE A 244 12.34 -21.50 -13.09
CA PHE A 244 13.26 -20.37 -12.98
C PHE A 244 14.69 -20.89 -12.70
N HIS A 245 15.62 -20.62 -13.61
CA HIS A 245 17.04 -20.82 -13.40
C HIS A 245 17.71 -19.48 -13.08
N LEU A 246 18.46 -19.42 -11.98
CA LEU A 246 19.24 -18.23 -11.58
C LEU A 246 20.13 -17.68 -12.70
N ALA A 247 20.55 -18.53 -13.64
CA ALA A 247 21.31 -18.13 -14.82
C ALA A 247 20.55 -17.16 -15.74
N GLN A 248 19.22 -17.20 -15.74
CA GLN A 248 18.37 -16.30 -16.56
C GLN A 248 18.45 -14.85 -16.07
N LEU A 249 18.74 -14.62 -14.78
CA LEU A 249 18.95 -13.26 -14.23
C LEU A 249 20.14 -12.53 -14.87
N ARG A 250 21.05 -13.22 -15.54
CA ARG A 250 22.18 -12.58 -16.23
C ARG A 250 21.79 -11.93 -17.57
N HIS A 251 20.59 -12.23 -18.08
CA HIS A 251 20.14 -11.65 -19.34
C HIS A 251 19.68 -10.20 -19.14
N PRO A 252 20.16 -9.23 -19.97
CA PRO A 252 19.81 -7.81 -19.83
C PRO A 252 18.32 -7.51 -19.82
N GLY A 253 17.52 -8.28 -20.55
CA GLY A 253 16.06 -8.15 -20.60
C GLY A 253 15.35 -8.57 -19.30
N ILE A 254 16.06 -9.19 -18.35
CA ILE A 254 15.50 -9.66 -17.08
C ILE A 254 16.07 -8.87 -15.90
N TYR A 255 17.42 -8.74 -15.80
CA TYR A 255 18.01 -8.08 -14.64
C TYR A 255 17.68 -6.59 -14.56
N LYS A 256 17.56 -5.90 -15.70
CA LYS A 256 17.27 -4.46 -15.70
C LYS A 256 15.86 -4.13 -15.18
N PRO A 257 14.77 -4.74 -15.72
CA PRO A 257 13.44 -4.61 -15.10
C PRO A 257 13.41 -5.01 -13.62
N PHE A 258 14.20 -6.04 -13.26
CA PHE A 258 14.28 -6.53 -11.89
C PHE A 258 14.88 -5.48 -10.93
N ILE A 259 16.00 -4.85 -11.31
CA ILE A 259 16.61 -3.76 -10.52
C ILE A 259 15.65 -2.58 -10.42
N ILE A 260 14.99 -2.20 -11.53
CA ILE A 260 14.00 -1.11 -11.54
C ILE A 260 12.85 -1.42 -10.57
N GLY A 261 12.28 -2.63 -10.64
CA GLY A 261 11.19 -3.03 -9.75
C GLY A 261 11.57 -2.99 -8.27
N ILE A 262 12.73 -3.57 -7.92
CA ILE A 262 13.25 -3.53 -6.54
C ILE A 262 13.49 -2.10 -6.09
N SER A 263 14.12 -1.27 -6.92
CA SER A 263 14.43 0.12 -6.58
C SER A 263 13.16 0.95 -6.35
N LEU A 264 12.15 0.81 -7.23
CA LEU A 264 10.87 1.50 -7.07
C LEU A 264 10.18 1.13 -5.77
N MET A 265 10.16 -0.17 -5.43
CA MET A 265 9.55 -0.65 -4.19
C MET A 265 10.31 -0.19 -2.94
N ALA A 266 11.65 -0.15 -3.00
CA ALA A 266 12.47 0.36 -1.91
C ALA A 266 12.27 1.87 -1.72
N PHE A 267 12.31 2.66 -2.79
CA PHE A 267 12.13 4.11 -2.72
C PHE A 267 10.72 4.50 -2.29
N GLN A 268 9.69 3.76 -2.71
CA GLN A 268 8.33 3.96 -2.23
C GLN A 268 8.28 3.95 -0.69
N GLN A 269 8.94 3.01 -0.05
CA GLN A 269 8.94 2.89 1.41
C GLN A 269 9.90 3.88 2.09
N LEU A 270 11.05 4.17 1.45
CA LEU A 270 11.99 5.20 1.93
C LEU A 270 11.37 6.60 1.94
N SER A 271 10.28 6.84 1.20
CA SER A 271 9.49 8.09 1.31
C SER A 271 8.90 8.31 2.71
N GLY A 272 8.83 7.28 3.56
CA GLY A 272 8.28 7.37 4.89
C GLY A 272 6.76 7.28 4.95
N ILE A 273 6.09 6.92 3.86
CA ILE A 273 4.61 6.88 3.79
C ILE A 273 3.99 6.02 4.89
N ASN A 274 4.54 4.82 5.14
CA ASN A 274 3.99 3.94 6.17
C ASN A 274 4.22 4.49 7.58
N ALA A 275 5.35 5.17 7.82
CA ALA A 275 5.57 5.86 9.09
C ALA A 275 4.52 6.96 9.31
N VAL A 276 4.25 7.77 8.28
CA VAL A 276 3.19 8.79 8.33
C VAL A 276 1.83 8.16 8.63
N MET A 277 1.46 7.08 7.95
CA MET A 277 0.16 6.43 8.14
C MET A 277 0.02 5.78 9.52
N PHE A 278 1.07 5.15 10.04
CA PHE A 278 1.00 4.40 11.30
C PHE A 278 1.05 5.33 12.52
N TYR A 279 1.69 6.47 12.38
CA TYR A 279 1.87 7.45 13.46
C TYR A 279 1.14 8.77 13.19
N ALA A 280 0.16 8.80 12.28
CA ALA A 280 -0.53 10.03 11.88
C ALA A 280 -1.08 10.80 13.09
N GLU A 281 -1.81 10.13 13.99
CA GLU A 281 -2.37 10.76 15.19
C GLU A 281 -1.26 11.23 16.14
N THR A 282 -0.23 10.43 16.37
CA THR A 282 0.93 10.80 17.22
C THR A 282 1.67 12.02 16.63
N ILE A 283 1.87 12.07 15.32
CA ILE A 283 2.53 13.21 14.64
C ILE A 283 1.73 14.50 14.86
N PHE A 284 0.40 14.44 14.78
CA PHE A 284 -0.46 15.61 15.02
C PHE A 284 -0.56 15.98 16.50
N GLU A 285 -0.51 15.01 17.41
CA GLU A 285 -0.41 15.28 18.86
C GLU A 285 0.88 16.05 19.18
N GLU A 286 2.03 15.62 18.61
CA GLU A 286 3.31 16.31 18.80
C GLU A 286 3.36 17.68 18.11
N ALA A 287 2.66 17.85 16.98
CA ALA A 287 2.46 19.13 16.34
C ALA A 287 1.50 20.06 17.11
N LYS A 288 1.04 19.64 18.32
CA LYS A 288 0.11 20.40 19.19
C LYS A 288 -1.19 20.81 18.48
N PHE A 289 -1.65 19.97 17.53
CA PHE A 289 -2.94 20.17 16.91
C PHE A 289 -4.05 19.78 17.89
N LYS A 290 -5.07 20.61 18.01
CA LYS A 290 -6.11 20.48 19.04
C LYS A 290 -6.86 19.14 18.96
N ASP A 291 -7.14 18.67 17.74
CA ASP A 291 -7.88 17.42 17.46
C ASP A 291 -7.07 16.52 16.52
N SER A 292 -6.07 15.81 17.05
CA SER A 292 -5.17 14.95 16.29
C SER A 292 -5.90 13.82 15.53
N SER A 293 -6.94 13.27 16.14
CA SER A 293 -7.79 12.24 15.51
C SER A 293 -8.54 12.78 14.29
N LEU A 294 -9.09 14.00 14.39
CA LEU A 294 -9.75 14.67 13.26
C LEU A 294 -8.76 14.95 12.12
N ALA A 295 -7.56 15.40 12.46
CA ALA A 295 -6.50 15.63 11.46
C ALA A 295 -6.14 14.34 10.72
N SER A 296 -6.05 13.21 11.40
CA SER A 296 -5.81 11.89 10.80
C SER A 296 -6.95 11.49 9.85
N VAL A 297 -8.20 11.76 10.22
CA VAL A 297 -9.35 11.51 9.34
C VAL A 297 -9.30 12.39 8.09
N ILE A 298 -8.95 13.67 8.21
CA ILE A 298 -8.79 14.58 7.06
C ILE A 298 -7.74 14.02 6.09
N VAL A 299 -6.59 13.59 6.59
CA VAL A 299 -5.53 12.95 5.81
C VAL A 299 -6.06 11.71 5.08
N GLY A 300 -6.80 10.84 5.77
CA GLY A 300 -7.41 9.66 5.17
C GLY A 300 -8.41 9.99 4.05
N VAL A 301 -9.26 11.01 4.24
CA VAL A 301 -10.19 11.48 3.20
C VAL A 301 -9.45 12.00 1.98
N ILE A 302 -8.44 12.83 2.17
CA ILE A 302 -7.58 13.33 1.09
C ILE A 302 -6.94 12.17 0.32
N GLN A 303 -6.43 11.16 1.03
CA GLN A 303 -5.85 9.99 0.41
C GLN A 303 -6.83 9.24 -0.48
N VAL A 304 -8.06 9.00 -0.01
CA VAL A 304 -9.11 8.34 -0.80
C VAL A 304 -9.46 9.14 -2.04
N LEU A 305 -9.68 10.45 -1.91
CA LEU A 305 -10.04 11.33 -3.02
C LEU A 305 -8.96 11.36 -4.11
N PHE A 306 -7.70 11.54 -3.72
CA PHE A 306 -6.59 11.61 -4.68
C PHE A 306 -6.25 10.24 -5.27
N THR A 307 -6.43 9.14 -4.54
CA THR A 307 -6.28 7.79 -5.11
C THR A 307 -7.37 7.50 -6.14
N ALA A 308 -8.63 7.88 -5.87
CA ALA A 308 -9.72 7.75 -6.83
C ALA A 308 -9.48 8.60 -8.09
N MET A 309 -9.01 9.84 -7.92
CA MET A 309 -8.63 10.71 -9.03
C MET A 309 -7.47 10.12 -9.85
N ALA A 310 -6.44 9.58 -9.19
CA ALA A 310 -5.31 8.95 -9.84
C ALA A 310 -5.75 7.77 -10.71
N ALA A 311 -6.67 6.93 -10.22
CA ALA A 311 -7.21 5.80 -10.97
C ALA A 311 -7.87 6.23 -12.30
N LEU A 312 -8.48 7.42 -12.33
CA LEU A 312 -9.14 7.97 -13.53
C LEU A 312 -8.16 8.64 -14.51
N ILE A 313 -7.07 9.20 -14.02
CA ILE A 313 -6.14 10.03 -14.80
C ILE A 313 -4.94 9.21 -15.31
N MET A 314 -4.56 8.14 -14.63
CA MET A 314 -3.32 7.38 -14.85
C MET A 314 -3.12 6.94 -16.30
N ASP A 315 -4.17 6.45 -16.95
CA ASP A 315 -4.12 5.97 -18.32
C ASP A 315 -4.00 7.12 -19.36
N ARG A 316 -4.41 8.33 -18.99
CA ARG A 316 -4.38 9.51 -19.88
C ARG A 316 -3.12 10.35 -19.74
N ALA A 317 -2.67 10.59 -18.52
CA ALA A 317 -1.55 11.48 -18.23
C ALA A 317 -0.17 10.81 -18.43
N GLY A 318 -0.14 9.48 -18.45
CA GLY A 318 1.11 8.73 -18.52
C GLY A 318 1.82 8.60 -17.16
N ARG A 319 2.41 7.43 -16.94
CA ARG A 319 2.96 7.02 -15.64
C ARG A 319 4.18 7.80 -15.21
N ARG A 320 5.06 8.17 -16.19
CA ARG A 320 6.29 8.92 -15.93
C ARG A 320 5.99 10.32 -15.40
N LEU A 321 5.07 11.04 -16.05
CA LEU A 321 4.70 12.39 -15.65
C LEU A 321 4.10 12.41 -14.24
N LEU A 322 3.17 11.49 -13.96
CA LEU A 322 2.53 11.38 -12.65
C LEU A 322 3.53 11.05 -11.54
N LEU A 323 4.48 10.13 -11.80
CA LEU A 323 5.50 9.77 -10.83
C LEU A 323 6.43 10.94 -10.49
N THR A 324 6.88 11.69 -11.52
CA THR A 324 7.73 12.87 -11.35
C THR A 324 6.99 13.98 -10.59
N LEU A 325 5.78 14.31 -11.03
CA LEU A 325 4.95 15.34 -10.38
C LEU A 325 4.68 14.99 -8.92
N SER A 326 4.30 13.75 -8.65
CA SER A 326 4.10 13.21 -7.32
C SER A 326 5.34 13.39 -6.43
N GLY A 327 6.52 13.03 -6.93
CA GLY A 327 7.77 13.20 -6.19
C GLY A 327 8.06 14.66 -5.85
N VAL A 328 7.90 15.57 -6.80
CA VAL A 328 8.09 17.01 -6.58
C VAL A 328 7.14 17.54 -5.51
N VAL A 329 5.85 17.21 -5.59
CA VAL A 329 4.85 17.61 -4.58
C VAL A 329 5.22 17.08 -3.20
N MET A 330 5.67 15.83 -3.11
CA MET A 330 6.09 15.23 -1.83
C MET A 330 7.30 15.94 -1.22
N VAL A 331 8.31 16.35 -2.03
CA VAL A 331 9.46 17.12 -1.56
C VAL A 331 9.02 18.48 -1.01
N PHE A 332 8.20 19.21 -1.76
CA PHE A 332 7.69 20.51 -1.30
C PHE A 332 6.92 20.39 0.01
N SER A 333 6.06 19.40 0.14
CA SER A 333 5.23 19.21 1.33
C SER A 333 6.06 18.84 2.56
N THR A 334 7.08 17.99 2.42
CA THR A 334 7.96 17.64 3.54
C THR A 334 8.84 18.82 3.95
N SER A 335 9.30 19.64 3.00
CA SER A 335 10.04 20.88 3.30
C SER A 335 9.17 21.89 4.05
N ALA A 336 7.89 22.03 3.65
CA ALA A 336 6.92 22.89 4.34
C ALA A 336 6.62 22.39 5.77
N PHE A 337 6.50 21.08 5.95
CA PHE A 337 6.32 20.47 7.27
C PHE A 337 7.54 20.68 8.17
N GLY A 338 8.76 20.53 7.63
CA GLY A 338 10.00 20.85 8.35
C GLY A 338 10.11 22.32 8.76
N ALA A 339 9.72 23.24 7.86
CA ALA A 339 9.68 24.67 8.15
C ALA A 339 8.69 24.99 9.29
N TYR A 340 7.55 24.32 9.35
CA TYR A 340 6.61 24.45 10.46
C TYR A 340 7.29 24.19 11.81
N PHE A 341 8.00 23.07 11.96
CA PHE A 341 8.70 22.78 13.21
C PHE A 341 9.76 23.81 13.54
N LYS A 342 10.52 24.29 12.56
CA LYS A 342 11.52 25.33 12.77
C LYS A 342 10.91 26.65 13.24
N LEU A 343 9.78 27.05 12.68
CA LEU A 343 9.09 28.30 13.05
C LEU A 343 8.41 28.21 14.41
N THR A 344 7.92 27.04 14.80
CA THR A 344 7.29 26.85 16.11
C THR A 344 8.30 26.71 17.24
N GLN A 345 9.54 26.31 16.95
CA GLN A 345 10.61 26.19 17.95
C GLN A 345 11.49 27.46 18.07
N GLY A 346 11.47 28.34 17.07
CA GLY A 346 12.26 29.56 17.02
C GLY A 346 11.67 30.78 17.78
N GLY A 347 10.79 30.57 18.76
CA GLY A 347 10.36 31.63 19.67
C GLY A 347 11.58 32.08 20.49
N PRO A 348 11.82 33.40 20.66
CA PRO A 348 13.05 33.91 21.25
C PRO A 348 13.15 33.50 22.71
N SER A 349 14.08 32.61 23.04
CA SER A 349 14.60 32.47 24.39
C SER A 349 15.57 33.64 24.71
N ASN A 350 15.06 34.85 24.64
CA ASN A 350 15.71 36.00 25.30
C ASN A 350 15.07 36.16 26.68
N SER A 351 15.51 35.37 27.63
CA SER A 351 15.32 35.65 29.03
C SER A 351 16.67 35.72 29.72
N SER A 352 17.43 36.77 29.44
CA SER A 352 18.32 37.34 30.44
C SER A 352 17.60 38.54 31.07
N HIS A 353 17.35 38.37 32.33
CA HIS A 353 16.82 39.28 33.34
C HIS A 353 15.36 39.07 33.77
N VAL A 354 15.33 38.52 34.94
CA VAL A 354 14.24 38.46 35.87
C VAL A 354 13.77 39.88 36.22
N ASP A 355 12.53 40.20 35.92
CA ASP A 355 11.78 41.18 36.68
C ASP A 355 10.61 40.48 37.36
N LEU A 356 10.79 40.39 38.67
CA LEU A 356 9.93 39.77 39.66
C LEU A 356 8.81 40.74 40.00
N LEU A 357 7.85 41.04 39.13
CA LEU A 357 6.60 41.74 39.45
C LEU A 357 5.73 41.94 38.20
N THR A 358 5.11 40.87 37.74
CA THR A 358 3.87 41.03 36.98
C THR A 358 2.94 39.85 37.22
N PRO A 359 1.62 40.10 37.38
CA PRO A 359 0.68 39.09 37.84
C PRO A 359 0.37 38.04 36.77
N LEU A 360 0.15 36.83 37.25
CA LEU A 360 -0.34 35.68 36.51
C LEU A 360 -1.53 36.02 35.59
N SER A 361 -1.29 36.23 34.32
CA SER A 361 -2.25 36.02 33.22
C SER A 361 -1.62 36.34 31.88
N MET A 362 -0.62 35.55 31.46
CA MET A 362 -0.32 35.41 30.05
C MET A 362 -0.33 33.94 29.74
N GLU A 363 -1.43 33.51 29.08
CA GLU A 363 -1.47 32.27 28.33
C GLU A 363 -0.23 32.21 27.43
N PRO A 364 0.44 31.04 27.32
CA PRO A 364 1.53 30.89 26.36
C PRO A 364 0.98 31.28 24.99
N ALA A 365 1.69 32.17 24.32
CA ALA A 365 1.32 32.75 23.03
C ALA A 365 0.70 31.65 22.14
N SER A 366 -0.55 31.86 21.81
CA SER A 366 -1.30 31.01 20.91
C SER A 366 -0.43 30.77 19.68
N THR A 367 0.10 29.56 19.54
CA THR A 367 0.66 29.12 18.27
C THR A 367 -0.41 29.49 17.27
N SER A 368 -0.11 30.44 16.39
CA SER A 368 -1.18 31.05 15.57
C SER A 368 -1.91 29.92 14.87
N VAL A 369 -3.23 29.91 14.91
CA VAL A 369 -4.08 28.89 14.31
C VAL A 369 -3.64 28.58 12.86
N GLY A 370 -3.09 29.60 12.18
CA GLY A 370 -2.50 29.46 10.85
C GLY A 370 -1.29 28.52 10.77
N LEU A 371 -0.44 28.49 11.79
CA LEU A 371 0.72 27.60 11.82
C LEU A 371 0.32 26.13 12.02
N ALA A 372 -0.69 25.84 12.83
CA ALA A 372 -1.21 24.48 12.99
C ALA A 372 -1.82 23.95 11.68
N TRP A 373 -2.54 24.81 10.95
CA TRP A 373 -3.07 24.45 9.63
C TRP A 373 -1.97 24.25 8.58
N LEU A 374 -0.81 24.89 8.70
CA LEU A 374 0.34 24.62 7.84
C LEU A 374 0.84 23.18 8.02
N ALA A 375 0.88 22.67 9.25
CA ALA A 375 1.28 21.29 9.52
C ALA A 375 0.30 20.29 8.87
N VAL A 376 -1.00 20.47 9.09
CA VAL A 376 -2.03 19.60 8.51
C VAL A 376 -2.05 19.73 6.98
N GLY A 377 -1.98 20.93 6.44
CA GLY A 377 -1.97 21.20 5.01
C GLY A 377 -0.78 20.58 4.28
N SER A 378 0.43 20.68 4.87
CA SER A 378 1.62 20.05 4.31
C SER A 378 1.55 18.54 4.34
N MET A 379 1.00 17.93 5.41
CA MET A 379 0.80 16.49 5.49
C MET A 379 -0.26 16.02 4.48
N CYS A 380 -1.36 16.76 4.33
CA CYS A 380 -2.37 16.48 3.31
C CYS A 380 -1.79 16.56 1.89
N LEU A 381 -0.92 17.52 1.63
CA LEU A 381 -0.24 17.67 0.34
C LEU A 381 0.73 16.53 0.07
N PHE A 382 1.45 16.06 1.10
CA PHE A 382 2.33 14.89 1.00
C PHE A 382 1.52 13.64 0.61
N ILE A 383 0.42 13.37 1.32
CA ILE A 383 -0.44 12.22 1.05
C ILE A 383 -1.11 12.33 -0.32
N ALA A 384 -1.56 13.51 -0.72
CA ALA A 384 -2.12 13.74 -2.06
C ALA A 384 -1.08 13.47 -3.14
N GLY A 385 0.13 13.97 -2.98
CA GLY A 385 1.25 13.70 -3.88
C GLY A 385 1.53 12.20 -3.99
N PHE A 386 1.66 11.51 -2.87
CA PHE A 386 1.87 10.06 -2.84
C PHE A 386 0.74 9.29 -3.55
N ALA A 387 -0.51 9.63 -3.26
CA ALA A 387 -1.69 8.96 -3.79
C ALA A 387 -1.81 9.06 -5.32
N VAL A 388 -1.33 10.16 -5.91
CA VAL A 388 -1.40 10.40 -7.37
C VAL A 388 -0.38 9.58 -8.15
N GLY A 389 0.80 9.34 -7.59
CA GLY A 389 1.88 8.71 -8.35
C GLY A 389 2.58 7.57 -7.61
N TRP A 390 3.33 7.87 -6.57
CA TRP A 390 4.16 6.89 -5.86
C TRP A 390 3.37 5.78 -5.16
N GLY A 391 2.08 5.95 -4.89
CA GLY A 391 1.21 4.91 -4.34
C GLY A 391 0.93 3.79 -5.36
N PRO A 392 0.18 4.05 -6.41
CA PRO A 392 -0.29 3.03 -7.35
C PRO A 392 0.73 2.64 -8.43
N ILE A 393 1.57 3.57 -8.92
CA ILE A 393 2.39 3.36 -10.11
C ILE A 393 3.46 2.28 -9.91
N PRO A 394 4.22 2.19 -8.79
CA PRO A 394 5.19 1.12 -8.61
C PRO A 394 4.59 -0.28 -8.70
N TRP A 395 3.42 -0.48 -8.10
CA TRP A 395 2.68 -1.76 -8.15
C TRP A 395 2.22 -2.10 -9.55
N LEU A 396 1.75 -1.10 -10.29
CA LEU A 396 1.29 -1.26 -11.66
C LEU A 396 2.46 -1.61 -12.59
N LEU A 397 3.55 -0.83 -12.53
CA LEU A 397 4.76 -1.06 -13.32
C LEU A 397 5.34 -2.44 -13.06
N MET A 398 5.40 -2.89 -11.80
CA MET A 398 5.86 -4.23 -11.44
C MET A 398 5.07 -5.32 -12.17
N SER A 399 3.75 -5.11 -12.37
CA SER A 399 2.92 -6.07 -13.11
C SER A 399 3.19 -6.09 -14.62
N GLU A 400 3.82 -5.06 -15.17
CA GLU A 400 3.98 -4.86 -16.62
C GLU A 400 5.39 -5.07 -17.13
N ILE A 401 6.41 -4.72 -16.33
CA ILE A 401 7.81 -4.76 -16.76
C ILE A 401 8.40 -6.17 -16.79
N PHE A 402 7.82 -7.14 -16.10
CA PHE A 402 8.38 -8.49 -16.00
C PHE A 402 7.87 -9.41 -17.09
N PRO A 403 8.78 -10.14 -17.81
CA PRO A 403 8.39 -11.23 -18.69
C PRO A 403 7.60 -12.32 -17.94
N LEU A 404 6.63 -12.95 -18.62
CA LEU A 404 5.69 -13.90 -18.00
C LEU A 404 6.38 -15.04 -17.26
N HIS A 405 7.48 -15.59 -17.80
CA HIS A 405 8.20 -16.74 -17.22
C HIS A 405 8.92 -16.44 -15.91
N VAL A 406 9.26 -15.17 -15.61
CA VAL A 406 9.93 -14.76 -14.35
C VAL A 406 9.03 -13.90 -13.47
N LYS A 407 7.85 -13.54 -13.94
CA LYS A 407 6.96 -12.55 -13.32
C LYS A 407 6.62 -12.89 -11.86
N GLY A 408 6.26 -14.13 -11.57
CA GLY A 408 5.88 -14.55 -10.22
C GLY A 408 7.00 -14.37 -9.20
N MET A 409 8.21 -14.86 -9.53
CA MET A 409 9.37 -14.74 -8.66
C MET A 409 9.83 -13.29 -8.52
N ALA A 410 9.93 -12.55 -9.64
CA ALA A 410 10.36 -11.16 -9.63
C ALA A 410 9.40 -10.28 -8.81
N THR A 411 8.10 -10.47 -8.98
CA THR A 411 7.05 -9.80 -8.19
C THR A 411 7.18 -10.13 -6.71
N GLY A 412 7.39 -11.42 -6.38
CA GLY A 412 7.57 -11.86 -5.00
C GLY A 412 8.77 -11.18 -4.30
N VAL A 413 9.91 -11.07 -4.99
CA VAL A 413 11.09 -10.39 -4.44
C VAL A 413 10.84 -8.89 -4.28
N CYS A 414 10.17 -8.24 -5.24
CA CYS A 414 9.81 -6.83 -5.15
C CYS A 414 8.87 -6.56 -3.95
N VAL A 415 7.86 -7.39 -3.76
CA VAL A 415 6.93 -7.30 -2.62
C VAL A 415 7.65 -7.53 -1.30
N LEU A 416 8.53 -8.54 -1.24
CA LEU A 416 9.37 -8.78 -0.05
C LEU A 416 10.24 -7.57 0.27
N THR A 417 10.88 -6.97 -0.73
CA THR A 417 11.69 -5.75 -0.58
C THR A 417 10.84 -4.60 -0.05
N ASN A 418 9.64 -4.40 -0.60
CA ASN A 418 8.72 -3.36 -0.16
C ASN A 418 8.39 -3.49 1.33
N TRP A 419 7.95 -4.66 1.78
CA TRP A 419 7.57 -4.88 3.16
C TRP A 419 8.76 -4.86 4.14
N PHE A 420 9.92 -5.35 3.70
CA PHE A 420 11.14 -5.28 4.51
C PHE A 420 11.61 -3.84 4.70
N MET A 421 11.60 -3.03 3.64
CA MET A 421 11.93 -1.61 3.73
C MET A 421 10.89 -0.84 4.57
N ALA A 422 9.60 -1.20 4.44
CA ALA A 422 8.55 -0.66 5.30
C ALA A 422 8.82 -0.94 6.78
N PHE A 423 9.25 -2.17 7.11
CA PHE A 423 9.64 -2.53 8.46
C PHE A 423 10.80 -1.67 8.98
N LEU A 424 11.88 -1.57 8.21
CA LEU A 424 13.05 -0.77 8.62
C LEU A 424 12.67 0.70 8.87
N VAL A 425 11.97 1.31 7.91
CA VAL A 425 11.59 2.73 8.02
C VAL A 425 10.66 2.95 9.21
N THR A 426 9.65 2.11 9.39
CA THR A 426 8.66 2.28 10.47
C THR A 426 9.28 2.02 11.84
N LYS A 427 10.17 1.02 11.94
CA LYS A 427 10.86 0.68 13.19
C LYS A 427 11.81 1.80 13.64
N GLU A 428 12.59 2.34 12.71
CA GLU A 428 13.56 3.40 13.01
C GLU A 428 12.91 4.78 13.14
N PHE A 429 11.71 4.99 12.61
CA PHE A 429 11.01 6.26 12.66
C PHE A 429 10.82 6.77 14.10
N SER A 430 10.34 5.91 14.99
CA SER A 430 10.16 6.27 16.40
C SER A 430 11.49 6.56 17.11
N SER A 431 12.55 5.81 16.80
CA SER A 431 13.88 6.05 17.35
C SER A 431 14.46 7.38 16.87
N VAL A 432 14.29 7.69 15.59
CA VAL A 432 14.72 8.96 15.00
C VAL A 432 13.96 10.14 15.60
N MET A 433 12.64 10.03 15.77
CA MET A 433 11.81 11.06 16.42
C MET A 433 12.26 11.33 17.85
N ASN A 434 12.61 10.30 18.61
CA ASN A 434 13.05 10.44 20.01
C ASN A 434 14.51 10.90 20.18
N GLN A 435 15.37 10.66 19.18
CA GLN A 435 16.81 10.99 19.24
C GLN A 435 17.13 12.37 18.64
N LEU A 436 16.19 12.99 17.93
CA LEU A 436 16.43 14.32 17.37
C LEU A 436 16.47 15.36 18.49
N PRO A 437 17.65 16.02 18.71
CA PRO A 437 17.91 16.88 19.87
C PRO A 437 17.02 18.13 19.96
N TRP A 438 16.31 18.45 18.88
CA TRP A 438 15.41 19.61 18.82
C TRP A 438 14.04 19.36 19.48
N LEU A 439 13.74 18.11 19.85
CA LEU A 439 12.69 17.78 20.81
C LEU A 439 13.19 17.86 22.27
N LYS A 440 14.51 17.78 22.49
CA LYS A 440 15.15 18.07 23.78
C LYS A 440 16.02 19.30 23.54
N MET A 441 15.57 20.45 24.02
CA MET A 441 16.31 21.72 23.98
C MET A 441 17.72 21.51 24.54
N GLU A 442 18.73 21.41 23.67
CA GLU A 442 20.12 21.75 23.95
C GLU A 442 20.71 22.48 22.76
N GLU A 443 21.38 23.62 23.08
CA GLU A 443 21.97 24.58 22.16
C GLU A 443 23.00 23.94 21.23
N GLY A 444 22.80 24.02 19.92
CA GLY A 444 23.83 23.72 18.94
C GLY A 444 23.29 23.43 17.54
N ASP A 445 23.53 24.36 16.64
CA ASP A 445 23.46 24.27 15.16
C ASP A 445 22.27 23.54 14.55
N GLY A 446 21.17 24.29 14.37
CA GLY A 446 19.88 23.83 13.84
C GLY A 446 19.81 23.45 12.36
N SER A 447 20.93 23.09 11.71
CA SER A 447 20.96 22.78 10.27
C SER A 447 20.92 21.28 9.93
N PHE A 448 21.13 20.40 10.92
CA PHE A 448 21.33 18.96 10.69
C PHE A 448 20.04 18.15 10.35
N PRO A 449 18.86 18.41 10.92
CA PRO A 449 17.67 17.56 10.68
C PRO A 449 17.01 17.78 9.32
N LEU A 450 17.00 19.02 8.82
CA LEU A 450 16.51 19.33 7.48
C LEU A 450 17.34 18.62 6.41
N ARG A 451 18.66 18.53 6.61
CA ARG A 451 19.57 17.85 5.68
C ARG A 451 19.32 16.34 5.60
N LEU A 452 18.94 15.66 6.69
CA LEU A 452 18.72 14.22 6.68
C LEU A 452 17.43 13.85 5.94
N TRP A 453 16.37 14.65 6.09
CA TRP A 453 15.13 14.50 5.34
C TRP A 453 15.28 14.97 3.89
N GLU A 454 15.90 16.11 3.67
CA GLU A 454 16.22 16.62 2.34
C GLU A 454 17.19 15.71 1.61
N HIS A 455 18.27 15.23 2.22
CA HIS A 455 19.21 14.30 1.60
C HIS A 455 18.60 12.95 1.27
N ARG A 456 17.75 12.39 2.13
CA ARG A 456 17.06 11.11 1.80
C ARG A 456 16.02 11.31 0.70
N PHE A 457 15.31 12.41 0.68
CA PHE A 457 14.31 12.71 -0.36
C PHE A 457 14.93 13.24 -1.65
N ILE A 458 15.96 14.09 -1.56
CA ILE A 458 16.71 14.61 -2.71
C ILE A 458 17.46 13.46 -3.40
N LEU A 459 18.07 12.55 -2.66
CA LEU A 459 18.70 11.35 -3.24
C LEU A 459 17.67 10.47 -3.95
N THR A 460 16.45 10.36 -3.43
CA THR A 460 15.37 9.60 -4.08
C THR A 460 14.89 10.32 -5.36
N SER A 461 14.78 11.65 -5.34
CA SER A 461 14.33 12.43 -6.51
C SER A 461 15.45 12.66 -7.53
N CYS A 462 16.69 12.92 -7.09
CA CYS A 462 17.84 13.14 -7.99
C CYS A 462 18.28 11.89 -8.73
N TYR A 463 18.13 10.70 -8.15
CA TYR A 463 18.45 9.44 -8.85
C TYR A 463 17.54 9.16 -10.05
N PHE A 464 16.33 9.74 -10.06
CA PHE A 464 15.41 9.66 -11.20
C PHE A 464 15.60 10.79 -12.22
N HIS A 465 16.43 11.77 -11.94
CA HIS A 465 16.69 12.89 -12.86
C HIS A 465 17.87 12.64 -13.81
N THR A 466 18.53 11.49 -13.70
CA THR A 466 19.46 11.07 -14.75
C THR A 466 18.65 10.59 -15.95
N ASP A 467 18.53 11.48 -16.92
CA ASP A 467 17.82 11.32 -18.20
C ASP A 467 18.15 10.03 -18.96
N ASP A 468 19.25 9.37 -18.68
CA ASP A 468 19.70 8.16 -19.35
C ASP A 468 18.96 6.88 -18.93
N LEU A 469 18.44 6.78 -17.70
CA LEU A 469 17.75 5.55 -17.27
C LEU A 469 16.29 5.48 -17.72
N THR A 470 15.64 6.62 -17.94
CA THR A 470 14.24 6.67 -18.35
C THR A 470 14.04 6.74 -19.87
N GLN A 471 14.97 7.31 -20.63
CA GLN A 471 14.87 7.34 -22.10
C GLN A 471 15.20 6.00 -22.75
N THR A 472 16.10 5.21 -22.17
CA THR A 472 16.56 3.96 -22.77
C THR A 472 15.69 2.73 -22.42
N TRP A 473 14.80 2.82 -21.41
CA TRP A 473 14.27 1.61 -20.80
C TRP A 473 12.74 1.49 -20.67
N ILE A 474 11.98 2.55 -20.87
CA ILE A 474 10.51 2.54 -20.67
C ILE A 474 9.71 2.50 -21.98
N LEU A 475 10.36 2.69 -23.11
CA LEU A 475 9.74 2.50 -24.42
C LEU A 475 10.49 1.39 -25.18
N PRO A 476 9.87 0.27 -25.51
CA PRO A 476 10.31 -0.50 -26.66
C PRO A 476 10.09 0.40 -27.88
N GLN A 477 11.18 0.77 -28.55
CA GLN A 477 11.08 1.38 -29.87
C GLN A 477 10.28 0.43 -30.77
N GLY A 478 9.14 0.93 -31.26
CA GLY A 478 8.51 0.49 -32.50
C GLY A 478 8.36 -1.00 -32.70
N LEU A 479 7.19 -1.53 -32.43
CA LEU A 479 6.66 -2.59 -33.27
C LEU A 479 6.42 -1.99 -34.66
N PRO A 480 7.02 -2.54 -35.76
CA PRO A 480 6.63 -2.17 -37.09
C PRO A 480 5.17 -2.57 -37.32
N GLY A 481 4.44 -1.72 -38.06
CA GLY A 481 3.03 -1.81 -38.35
C GLY A 481 2.57 -3.04 -39.10
#